data_da30cfadd90df3a9326780972dd6adeb
#
_entry.id   da30cfadd90df3a9326780972dd6adeb
#
_cell.length_a   1.000
_cell.length_b   1.000
_cell.length_c   1.000
_cell.angle_alpha   90.00
_cell.angle_beta   90.00
_cell.angle_gamma   90.00
#
_symmetry.space_group_name_H-M   'P 1'
#
loop_
_entity.id
_entity.type
_entity.pdbx_description
1 polymer ?
#
loop_
_entity_poly.entity_id
_entity_poly.type
_entity_poly.pdbx_seq_one_letter_code
_entity_poly.pdbx_strand_id
1 'polypeptide(L)'
;MTTALSKITAWFEALTPETLASIDEVYAAQAHFKDPFNDVVGIDRIKVIYAHMFENLTNPRFEITRVIEQHAAEHLQQTQPLLPPPPTHQAHEAFVAWQFKFEWRGRVFDIPGGTRFVINDHGLVSDHVDYWDVAELYEKLPFIGALLRPLRKRMAAA
;
A
#
# COMPACT_ATOMS: atom_id res chain seq x y z
N MET A 1 3.89 -18.53 -15.05
CA MET A 1 4.48 -17.17 -15.23
C MET A 1 4.13 -16.32 -14.02
N THR A 2 5.12 -15.70 -13.40
CA THR A 2 4.88 -14.79 -12.27
C THR A 2 4.28 -13.50 -12.82
N THR A 3 3.13 -13.08 -12.31
CA THR A 3 2.51 -11.82 -12.72
C THR A 3 3.28 -10.62 -12.12
N ALA A 4 3.15 -9.43 -12.70
CA ALA A 4 3.73 -8.21 -12.13
C ALA A 4 3.29 -8.01 -10.67
N LEU A 5 2.00 -8.21 -10.40
CA LEU A 5 1.43 -8.10 -9.06
C LEU A 5 2.04 -9.11 -8.07
N SER A 6 2.27 -10.36 -8.48
CA SER A 6 2.90 -11.35 -7.59
C SER A 6 4.37 -11.02 -7.31
N LYS A 7 5.09 -10.39 -8.25
CA LYS A 7 6.44 -9.86 -8.00
C LYS A 7 6.41 -8.72 -6.97
N ILE A 8 5.46 -7.79 -7.12
CA ILE A 8 5.26 -6.65 -6.23
C ILE A 8 4.95 -7.12 -4.81
N THR A 9 3.96 -8.00 -4.64
CA THR A 9 3.57 -8.51 -3.31
C THR A 9 4.69 -9.29 -2.63
N ALA A 10 5.41 -10.13 -3.37
CA ALA A 10 6.57 -10.85 -2.85
C ALA A 10 7.69 -9.90 -2.38
N TRP A 11 7.92 -8.80 -3.10
CA TRP A 11 8.89 -7.79 -2.69
C TRP A 11 8.50 -7.12 -1.38
N PHE A 12 7.19 -6.79 -1.19
CA PHE A 12 6.69 -6.21 0.06
C PHE A 12 6.83 -7.16 1.25
N GLU A 13 6.55 -8.46 1.06
CA GLU A 13 6.73 -9.46 2.12
C GLU A 13 8.22 -9.71 2.46
N ALA A 14 9.12 -9.52 1.49
CA ALA A 14 10.56 -9.65 1.67
C ALA A 14 11.26 -8.32 1.98
N LEU A 15 10.51 -7.25 2.28
CA LEU A 15 11.04 -5.90 2.43
C LEU A 15 11.95 -5.79 3.66
N THR A 16 13.20 -5.42 3.43
CA THR A 16 14.25 -5.16 4.43
C THR A 16 15.05 -3.94 4.00
N PRO A 17 15.93 -3.37 4.85
CA PRO A 17 16.84 -2.32 4.42
C PRO A 17 17.70 -2.71 3.20
N GLU A 18 18.09 -3.97 3.09
CA GLU A 18 18.90 -4.48 1.99
C GLU A 18 18.09 -4.59 0.70
N THR A 19 16.88 -5.17 0.76
CA THR A 19 16.00 -5.30 -0.41
C THR A 19 15.46 -3.96 -0.89
N LEU A 20 15.47 -2.93 -0.06
CA LEU A 20 15.10 -1.57 -0.45
C LEU A 20 16.02 -1.01 -1.55
N ALA A 21 17.22 -1.54 -1.72
CA ALA A 21 18.11 -1.17 -2.81
C ALA A 21 17.53 -1.52 -4.21
N SER A 22 16.65 -2.52 -4.29
CA SER A 22 15.99 -2.95 -5.54
C SER A 22 14.59 -2.34 -5.74
N ILE A 23 14.28 -1.23 -5.12
CA ILE A 23 12.97 -0.57 -5.20
C ILE A 23 12.59 -0.17 -6.65
N ASP A 24 13.58 0.10 -7.49
CA ASP A 24 13.42 0.41 -8.92
C ASP A 24 12.94 -0.79 -9.76
N GLU A 25 13.02 -2.00 -9.22
CA GLU A 25 12.44 -3.19 -9.85
C GLU A 25 10.92 -3.29 -9.60
N VAL A 26 10.39 -2.48 -8.68
CA VAL A 26 8.98 -2.52 -8.24
C VAL A 26 8.26 -1.21 -8.54
N TYR A 27 8.92 -0.06 -8.37
CA TYR A 27 8.33 1.26 -8.58
C TYR A 27 8.85 1.93 -9.85
N ALA A 28 7.96 2.62 -10.55
CA ALA A 28 8.35 3.54 -11.61
C ALA A 28 9.10 4.76 -11.03
N ALA A 29 10.01 5.34 -11.80
CA ALA A 29 10.87 6.45 -11.35
C ALA A 29 10.06 7.65 -10.80
N GLN A 30 8.89 7.94 -11.39
CA GLN A 30 7.98 9.02 -11.01
C GLN A 30 6.71 8.50 -10.32
N ALA A 31 6.79 7.36 -9.64
CA ALA A 31 5.64 6.81 -8.91
C ALA A 31 5.13 7.80 -7.86
N HIS A 32 3.81 7.87 -7.74
CA HIS A 32 3.13 8.55 -6.64
C HIS A 32 2.96 7.57 -5.47
N PHE A 33 3.19 8.05 -4.26
CA PHE A 33 2.98 7.31 -3.03
C PHE A 33 2.20 8.17 -2.05
N LYS A 34 1.16 7.60 -1.49
CA LYS A 34 0.35 8.24 -0.45
C LYS A 34 0.03 7.27 0.67
N ASP A 35 0.28 7.70 1.90
CA ASP A 35 -0.20 7.06 3.12
C ASP A 35 -0.84 8.13 4.03
N PRO A 36 -1.32 7.80 5.25
CA PRO A 36 -1.89 8.78 6.16
C PRO A 36 -0.95 9.92 6.58
N PHE A 37 0.36 9.78 6.40
CA PHE A 37 1.37 10.76 6.83
C PHE A 37 2.10 11.43 5.67
N ASN A 38 2.14 10.79 4.50
CA ASN A 38 2.96 11.18 3.37
C ASN A 38 2.12 11.28 2.09
N ASP A 39 2.51 12.21 1.21
CA ASP A 39 1.99 12.34 -0.14
C ASP A 39 3.13 12.86 -1.02
N VAL A 40 3.78 11.97 -1.77
CA VAL A 40 5.03 12.26 -2.48
C VAL A 40 5.05 11.68 -3.89
N VAL A 41 5.87 12.25 -4.74
CA VAL A 41 6.16 11.75 -6.09
C VAL A 41 7.66 11.54 -6.24
N GLY A 42 8.02 10.41 -6.82
CA GLY A 42 9.39 10.02 -7.13
C GLY A 42 9.95 8.93 -6.20
N ILE A 43 10.63 7.98 -6.82
CA ILE A 43 11.15 6.78 -6.17
C ILE A 43 12.13 7.10 -5.02
N ASP A 44 12.94 8.15 -5.14
CA ASP A 44 13.89 8.55 -4.11
C ASP A 44 13.18 8.98 -2.81
N ARG A 45 12.04 9.67 -2.93
CA ARG A 45 11.22 10.07 -1.79
C ARG A 45 10.52 8.87 -1.14
N ILE A 46 10.03 7.94 -1.95
CA ILE A 46 9.43 6.68 -1.48
C ILE A 46 10.49 5.87 -0.71
N LYS A 47 11.71 5.80 -1.23
CA LYS A 47 12.83 5.12 -0.56
C LYS A 47 13.14 5.72 0.81
N VAL A 48 13.08 7.04 0.95
CA VAL A 48 13.27 7.74 2.23
C VAL A 48 12.18 7.34 3.24
N ILE A 49 10.91 7.20 2.81
CA ILE A 49 9.81 6.80 3.69
C ILE A 49 10.05 5.40 4.26
N TYR A 50 10.42 4.43 3.42
CA TYR A 50 10.72 3.07 3.89
C TYR A 50 11.99 3.01 4.76
N ALA A 51 13.03 3.76 4.41
CA ALA A 51 14.23 3.85 5.23
C ALA A 51 13.90 4.39 6.63
N HIS A 52 13.11 5.47 6.71
CA HIS A 52 12.64 6.03 7.97
C HIS A 52 11.81 5.04 8.80
N MET A 53 10.99 4.21 8.16
CA MET A 53 10.27 3.13 8.83
C MET A 53 11.23 2.16 9.51
N PHE A 54 12.27 1.68 8.81
CA PHE A 54 13.28 0.76 9.36
C PHE A 54 14.13 1.39 10.46
N GLU A 55 14.41 2.69 10.39
CA GLU A 55 15.17 3.41 11.43
C GLU A 55 14.40 3.54 12.75
N ASN A 56 13.06 3.62 12.68
CA ASN A 56 12.22 3.96 13.84
C ASN A 56 11.44 2.79 14.41
N LEU A 57 11.25 1.72 13.65
CA LEU A 57 10.48 0.55 14.07
C LEU A 57 11.40 -0.69 14.17
N THR A 58 11.08 -1.56 15.10
CA THR A 58 11.78 -2.85 15.25
C THR A 58 10.99 -3.94 14.54
N ASN A 59 11.66 -4.71 13.70
CA ASN A 59 11.09 -5.83 12.93
C ASN A 59 9.82 -5.47 12.13
N PRO A 60 9.78 -4.33 11.41
CA PRO A 60 8.62 -3.99 10.59
C PRO A 60 8.52 -4.98 9.41
N ARG A 61 7.32 -5.53 9.22
CA ARG A 61 7.04 -6.47 8.14
C ARG A 61 5.58 -6.41 7.71
N PHE A 62 5.35 -6.64 6.43
CA PHE A 62 4.02 -6.80 5.84
C PHE A 62 3.72 -8.28 5.63
N GLU A 63 2.54 -8.71 6.04
CA GLU A 63 1.99 -10.02 5.73
C GLU A 63 0.79 -9.82 4.82
N ILE A 64 0.87 -10.27 3.57
CA ILE A 64 -0.21 -10.12 2.60
C ILE A 64 -1.32 -11.13 2.92
N THR A 65 -2.53 -10.63 3.14
CA THR A 65 -3.69 -11.47 3.51
C THR A 65 -4.64 -11.71 2.36
N ARG A 66 -4.71 -10.79 1.40
CA ARG A 66 -5.57 -10.92 0.22
C ARG A 66 -5.07 -10.05 -0.92
N VAL A 67 -5.23 -10.55 -2.14
CA VAL A 67 -4.96 -9.83 -3.38
C VAL A 67 -6.23 -9.82 -4.21
N ILE A 68 -6.64 -8.64 -4.68
CA ILE A 68 -7.76 -8.42 -5.58
C ILE A 68 -7.22 -7.68 -6.78
N GLU A 69 -7.27 -8.29 -7.96
CA GLU A 69 -6.83 -7.71 -9.21
C GLU A 69 -8.04 -7.40 -10.08
N GLN A 70 -8.14 -6.17 -10.56
CA GLN A 70 -9.15 -5.79 -11.52
C GLN A 70 -8.62 -6.11 -12.92
N HIS A 71 -9.08 -7.20 -13.50
CA HIS A 71 -8.88 -7.43 -14.92
C HIS A 71 -9.74 -6.43 -15.68
N ALA A 72 -9.12 -5.65 -16.57
CA ALA A 72 -9.86 -4.78 -17.49
C ALA A 72 -10.96 -5.60 -18.16
N ALA A 73 -12.21 -5.21 -17.96
CA ALA A 73 -13.36 -6.00 -18.33
C ALA A 73 -13.37 -6.26 -19.85
N GLU A 74 -13.20 -7.50 -20.26
CA GLU A 74 -13.56 -7.99 -21.60
C GLU A 74 -15.08 -7.79 -21.90
N HIS A 75 -15.84 -7.30 -20.91
CA HIS A 75 -17.29 -7.21 -20.97
C HIS A 75 -17.87 -5.96 -21.65
N LEU A 76 -17.07 -4.97 -22.06
CA LEU A 76 -17.62 -3.79 -22.77
C LEU A 76 -17.52 -3.84 -24.28
N GLN A 77 -16.99 -4.92 -24.87
CA GLN A 77 -16.86 -5.04 -26.34
C GLN A 77 -18.12 -5.49 -27.06
N GLN A 78 -19.23 -5.80 -26.37
CA GLN A 78 -20.41 -6.37 -27.04
C GLN A 78 -21.53 -5.40 -27.39
N THR A 79 -21.44 -4.10 -27.09
CA THR A 79 -22.60 -3.22 -27.32
C THR A 79 -22.35 -1.85 -27.98
N GLN A 80 -21.15 -1.49 -28.45
CA GLN A 80 -20.99 -0.26 -29.24
C GLN A 80 -19.91 -0.36 -30.32
N PRO A 81 -20.28 -0.50 -31.62
CA PRO A 81 -19.32 -0.62 -32.72
C PRO A 81 -18.87 0.74 -33.33
N LEU A 82 -19.07 1.89 -32.71
CA LEU A 82 -18.95 3.21 -33.38
C LEU A 82 -17.93 4.19 -32.82
N LEU A 83 -17.12 3.81 -31.82
CA LEU A 83 -16.02 4.65 -31.37
C LEU A 83 -14.69 3.90 -31.47
N PRO A 84 -13.60 4.54 -31.96
CA PRO A 84 -12.30 3.90 -31.89
C PRO A 84 -11.99 3.59 -30.43
N PRO A 85 -11.37 2.41 -30.14
CA PRO A 85 -11.03 2.05 -28.76
C PRO A 85 -10.15 3.17 -28.16
N PRO A 86 -10.38 3.54 -26.90
CA PRO A 86 -9.48 4.46 -26.23
C PRO A 86 -8.05 3.90 -26.30
N PRO A 87 -7.01 4.75 -26.34
CA PRO A 87 -5.63 4.26 -26.37
C PRO A 87 -5.44 3.30 -25.21
N THR A 88 -5.10 2.07 -25.53
CA THR A 88 -4.94 0.95 -24.60
C THR A 88 -3.63 1.11 -23.81
N HIS A 89 -3.54 2.11 -22.96
CA HIS A 89 -2.65 2.08 -21.81
C HIS A 89 -3.45 1.38 -20.70
N GLN A 90 -3.43 0.06 -20.69
CA GLN A 90 -4.11 -0.75 -19.66
C GLN A 90 -3.25 -0.70 -18.39
N ALA A 91 -3.39 0.39 -17.64
CA ALA A 91 -2.92 0.40 -16.27
C ALA A 91 -3.74 -0.66 -15.51
N HIS A 92 -3.07 -1.65 -14.96
CA HIS A 92 -3.69 -2.65 -14.09
C HIS A 92 -3.90 -2.04 -12.71
N GLU A 93 -5.13 -2.11 -12.21
CA GLU A 93 -5.44 -1.71 -10.85
C GLU A 93 -5.60 -2.94 -9.97
N ALA A 94 -4.96 -2.92 -8.80
CA ALA A 94 -5.04 -3.99 -7.83
C ALA A 94 -5.22 -3.42 -6.42
N PHE A 95 -5.93 -4.16 -5.57
CA PHE A 95 -6.03 -3.90 -4.15
C PHE A 95 -5.44 -5.06 -3.36
N VAL A 96 -4.52 -4.75 -2.47
CA VAL A 96 -3.81 -5.73 -1.64
C VAL A 96 -4.10 -5.45 -0.18
N ALA A 97 -4.74 -6.38 0.51
CA ALA A 97 -4.93 -6.30 1.96
C ALA A 97 -3.75 -6.95 2.68
N TRP A 98 -3.33 -6.35 3.78
CA TRP A 98 -2.17 -6.78 4.55
C TRP A 98 -2.33 -6.55 6.06
N GLN A 99 -1.48 -7.22 6.83
CA GLN A 99 -1.19 -6.93 8.23
C GLN A 99 0.20 -6.32 8.31
N PHE A 100 0.32 -5.15 8.91
CA PHE A 100 1.61 -4.51 9.19
C PHE A 100 1.98 -4.76 10.65
N LYS A 101 3.03 -5.54 10.85
CA LYS A 101 3.51 -5.96 12.17
C LYS A 101 4.84 -5.32 12.47
N PHE A 102 4.96 -4.74 13.64
CA PHE A 102 6.19 -4.10 14.10
C PHE A 102 6.22 -3.96 15.62
N GLU A 103 7.39 -3.63 16.15
CA GLU A 103 7.55 -3.23 17.54
C GLU A 103 7.96 -1.76 17.62
N TRP A 104 7.41 -1.05 18.55
CA TRP A 104 7.77 0.33 18.83
C TRP A 104 7.70 0.63 20.32
N ARG A 105 8.82 1.14 20.87
CA ARG A 105 8.95 1.45 22.30
C ARG A 105 8.56 0.28 23.22
N GLY A 106 8.97 -0.94 22.85
CA GLY A 106 8.69 -2.16 23.62
C GLY A 106 7.26 -2.68 23.54
N ARG A 107 6.46 -2.16 22.58
CA ARG A 107 5.08 -2.62 22.32
C ARG A 107 4.98 -3.22 20.93
N VAL A 108 4.24 -4.32 20.84
CA VAL A 108 3.94 -4.99 19.57
C VAL A 108 2.69 -4.37 18.96
N PHE A 109 2.75 -4.08 17.68
CA PHE A 109 1.66 -3.58 16.87
C PHE A 109 1.35 -4.57 15.75
N ASP A 110 0.07 -4.72 15.47
CA ASP A 110 -0.47 -5.47 14.34
C ASP A 110 -1.63 -4.64 13.80
N ILE A 111 -1.43 -4.03 12.63
CA ILE A 111 -2.35 -3.05 12.05
C ILE A 111 -2.83 -3.58 10.70
N PRO A 112 -4.15 -3.81 10.54
CA PRO A 112 -4.71 -4.15 9.25
C PRO A 112 -4.75 -2.93 8.34
N GLY A 113 -4.49 -3.17 7.06
CA GLY A 113 -4.60 -2.14 6.05
C GLY A 113 -4.73 -2.71 4.66
N GLY A 114 -4.70 -1.84 3.69
CA GLY A 114 -4.73 -2.22 2.29
C GLY A 114 -4.11 -1.15 1.43
N THR A 115 -3.57 -1.57 0.31
CA THR A 115 -2.96 -0.69 -0.68
C THR A 115 -3.67 -0.82 -2.01
N ARG A 116 -4.03 0.30 -2.61
CA ARG A 116 -4.38 0.37 -4.02
C ARG A 116 -3.13 0.62 -4.83
N PHE A 117 -2.84 -0.28 -5.75
CA PHE A 117 -1.78 -0.14 -6.73
C PHE A 117 -2.34 0.17 -8.11
N VAL A 118 -1.69 1.08 -8.84
CA VAL A 118 -1.78 1.17 -10.29
C VAL A 118 -0.45 0.72 -10.85
N ILE A 119 -0.49 -0.31 -11.70
CA ILE A 119 0.69 -0.94 -12.31
C ILE A 119 0.72 -0.53 -13.78
N ASN A 120 1.83 0.03 -14.22
CA ASN A 120 2.00 0.47 -15.61
C ASN A 120 2.32 -0.69 -16.57
N ASP A 121 2.41 -0.40 -17.87
CA ASP A 121 2.67 -1.37 -18.93
C ASP A 121 4.04 -2.08 -18.80
N HIS A 122 4.94 -1.55 -17.97
CA HIS A 122 6.25 -2.16 -17.68
C HIS A 122 6.20 -3.08 -16.45
N GLY A 123 5.02 -3.25 -15.83
CA GLY A 123 4.85 -4.07 -14.63
C GLY A 123 5.35 -3.38 -13.34
N LEU A 124 5.53 -2.06 -13.37
CA LEU A 124 5.98 -1.25 -12.24
C LEU A 124 4.82 -0.46 -11.61
N VAL A 125 4.85 -0.29 -10.31
CA VAL A 125 3.90 0.55 -9.57
C VAL A 125 4.10 2.01 -9.98
N SER A 126 3.05 2.62 -10.50
CA SER A 126 2.99 4.05 -10.86
C SER A 126 2.20 4.87 -9.84
N ASP A 127 1.28 4.25 -9.12
CA ASP A 127 0.51 4.87 -8.03
C ASP A 127 0.33 3.87 -6.90
N HIS A 128 0.60 4.30 -5.68
CA HIS A 128 0.52 3.53 -4.43
C HIS A 128 -0.24 4.37 -3.41
N VAL A 129 -1.40 3.90 -3.00
CA VAL A 129 -2.20 4.58 -1.97
C VAL A 129 -2.53 3.59 -0.86
N ASP A 130 -2.03 3.87 0.34
CA ASP A 130 -2.32 3.10 1.54
C ASP A 130 -3.58 3.59 2.26
N TYR A 131 -4.37 2.63 2.71
CA TYR A 131 -5.58 2.84 3.51
C TYR A 131 -5.47 2.04 4.80
N TRP A 132 -5.30 2.73 5.92
CA TRP A 132 -5.31 2.11 7.24
C TRP A 132 -5.73 3.12 8.30
N ASP A 133 -6.21 2.61 9.44
CA ASP A 133 -6.75 3.44 10.51
C ASP A 133 -5.63 3.92 11.45
N VAL A 134 -5.23 5.18 11.30
CA VAL A 134 -4.25 5.82 12.18
C VAL A 134 -4.74 5.87 13.64
N ALA A 135 -6.06 5.89 13.87
CA ALA A 135 -6.61 5.89 15.21
C ALA A 135 -6.28 4.59 15.96
N GLU A 136 -6.20 3.44 15.25
CA GLU A 136 -5.75 2.19 15.88
C GLU A 136 -4.32 2.28 16.40
N LEU A 137 -3.42 2.96 15.67
CA LEU A 137 -2.07 3.23 16.14
C LEU A 137 -2.10 4.12 17.38
N TYR A 138 -2.81 5.22 17.32
CA TYR A 138 -2.85 6.21 18.40
C TYR A 138 -3.56 5.70 19.65
N GLU A 139 -4.60 4.88 19.52
CA GLU A 139 -5.30 4.27 20.67
C GLU A 139 -4.39 3.35 21.52
N LYS A 140 -3.37 2.76 20.89
CA LYS A 140 -2.37 1.93 21.58
C LYS A 140 -1.31 2.75 22.33
N LEU A 141 -1.27 4.08 22.11
CA LEU A 141 -0.36 4.98 22.82
C LEU A 141 -0.96 5.43 24.16
N PRO A 142 -0.15 5.52 25.25
CA PRO A 142 -0.68 5.68 26.61
C PRO A 142 -1.49 6.95 26.84
N PHE A 143 -1.06 8.08 26.32
CA PHE A 143 -1.74 9.37 26.54
C PHE A 143 -2.78 9.67 25.46
N ILE A 144 -2.45 9.44 24.20
CA ILE A 144 -3.33 9.70 23.06
C ILE A 144 -4.51 8.74 23.07
N GLY A 145 -4.27 7.45 23.37
CA GLY A 145 -5.32 6.45 23.49
C GLY A 145 -6.35 6.77 24.59
N ALA A 146 -5.92 7.35 25.71
CA ALA A 146 -6.84 7.78 26.76
C ALA A 146 -7.81 8.89 26.30
N LEU A 147 -7.38 9.75 25.37
CA LEU A 147 -8.19 10.82 24.77
C LEU A 147 -9.09 10.30 23.66
N LEU A 148 -8.58 9.41 22.79
CA LEU A 148 -9.30 8.96 21.60
C LEU A 148 -10.39 7.91 21.90
N ARG A 149 -10.17 7.01 22.88
CA ARG A 149 -11.14 5.97 23.24
C ARG A 149 -12.53 6.49 23.62
N PRO A 150 -12.69 7.53 24.47
CA PRO A 150 -14.00 8.07 24.78
C PRO A 150 -14.65 8.78 23.59
N LEU A 151 -13.85 9.43 22.72
CA LEU A 151 -14.35 10.05 21.49
C LEU A 151 -14.91 9.00 20.53
N ARG A 152 -14.16 7.92 20.28
CA ARG A 152 -14.62 6.81 19.45
C ARG A 152 -15.89 6.17 19.99
N LYS A 153 -15.98 5.95 21.32
CA LYS A 153 -17.20 5.42 21.96
C LYS A 153 -18.42 6.30 21.77
N ARG A 154 -18.24 7.63 21.77
CA ARG A 154 -19.35 8.58 21.55
C ARG A 154 -19.84 8.59 20.10
N MET A 155 -18.97 8.26 19.15
CA MET A 155 -19.31 8.22 17.72
C MET A 155 -19.84 6.84 17.29
N ALA A 156 -19.63 5.80 18.09
CA ALA A 156 -20.15 4.47 17.83
C ALA A 156 -21.66 4.43 18.07
N ALA A 157 -22.40 3.78 17.18
CA ALA A 157 -23.85 3.62 17.26
C ALA A 157 -24.29 2.41 18.14
N ALA A 158 -23.31 1.61 18.58
CA ALA A 158 -23.52 0.42 19.40
C ALA A 158 -22.37 0.23 20.40
#